data_de10275d1d34f8269d3a4a30cc0ba6b2
#
_entry.id   de10275d1d34f8269d3a4a30cc0ba6b2
#
_cell.length_a   1.000
_cell.length_b   1.000
_cell.length_c   1.000
_cell.angle_alpha   90.00
_cell.angle_beta   90.00
_cell.angle_gamma   90.00
#
_symmetry.space_group_name_H-M   'P 1'
#
loop_
_entity.id
_entity.type
_entity.pdbx_description
1 polymer ?
#
loop_
_entity_poly.entity_id
_entity_poly.type
_entity_poly.pdbx_seq_one_letter_code
_entity_poly.pdbx_strand_id
1 'polypeptide(L)'
;MRIFDLYSKVASLPDGEYFFINKIFFSWKICVIKKDFELSKKYFYQGNEELDFEETSEKYRFFCAMMQSDDWEMLQSKNKKSEK
;
A
#
# COMPACT_ATOMS: atom_id res chain seq x y z
N MET A 1 -2.68 -5.44 -10.51
CA MET A 1 -3.98 -5.15 -9.87
C MET A 1 -4.08 -3.70 -9.52
N ARG A 2 -5.24 -3.14 -9.63
CA ARG A 2 -5.46 -1.79 -9.16
C ARG A 2 -5.50 -1.75 -7.64
N ILE A 3 -5.15 -0.61 -7.08
CA ILE A 3 -5.19 -0.42 -5.62
C ILE A 3 -6.58 -0.73 -5.06
N PHE A 4 -7.61 -0.32 -5.78
CA PHE A 4 -8.97 -0.54 -5.32
C PHE A 4 -9.28 -2.03 -5.15
N ASP A 5 -8.81 -2.84 -6.08
CA ASP A 5 -9.00 -4.29 -6.01
C ASP A 5 -8.21 -4.89 -4.84
N LEU A 6 -7.03 -4.35 -4.56
CA LEU A 6 -6.24 -4.81 -3.44
C LEU A 6 -6.90 -4.47 -2.12
N TYR A 7 -7.49 -3.28 -2.02
CA TYR A 7 -8.24 -2.93 -0.81
C TYR A 7 -9.41 -3.88 -0.59
N SER A 8 -10.12 -4.21 -1.66
CA SER A 8 -11.22 -5.17 -1.56
C SER A 8 -10.74 -6.53 -1.08
N LYS A 9 -9.56 -6.93 -1.54
CA LYS A 9 -8.98 -8.20 -1.12
C LYS A 9 -8.61 -8.16 0.37
N VAL A 10 -7.99 -7.06 0.82
CA VAL A 10 -7.63 -6.92 2.23
C VAL A 10 -8.87 -6.92 3.12
N ALA A 11 -9.97 -6.38 2.61
CA ALA A 11 -11.19 -6.34 3.41
C ALA A 11 -11.66 -7.72 3.85
N SER A 12 -11.32 -8.76 3.10
CA SER A 12 -11.70 -10.13 3.44
C SER A 12 -10.64 -10.87 4.25
N LEU A 13 -9.52 -10.21 4.56
CA LEU A 13 -8.42 -10.82 5.29
C LEU A 13 -8.50 -10.46 6.78
N PRO A 14 -7.74 -11.15 7.63
CA PRO A 14 -7.69 -10.82 9.06
C PRO A 14 -7.15 -9.43 9.31
N ASP A 15 -7.34 -8.91 10.51
CA ASP A 15 -6.73 -7.66 10.91
C ASP A 15 -5.22 -7.77 10.82
N GLY A 16 -4.58 -6.68 10.40
CA GLY A 16 -3.13 -6.66 10.25
C GLY A 16 -2.66 -5.54 9.37
N GLU A 17 -1.37 -5.54 9.09
CA GLU A 17 -0.77 -4.57 8.19
C GLU A 17 -0.46 -5.25 6.87
N TYR A 18 -0.86 -4.62 5.80
CA TYR A 18 -0.70 -5.18 4.47
C TYR A 18 0.05 -4.18 3.60
N PHE A 19 1.05 -4.68 2.88
CA PHE A 19 1.92 -3.84 2.08
C PHE A 19 1.66 -4.11 0.61
N PHE A 20 1.53 -3.03 -0.16
CA PHE A 20 1.36 -3.12 -1.60
C PHE A 20 2.59 -2.49 -2.25
N ILE A 21 3.07 -3.11 -3.31
CA ILE A 21 4.19 -2.58 -4.07
C ILE A 21 3.78 -2.43 -5.52
N ASN A 22 4.30 -1.39 -6.16
CA ASN A 22 4.08 -1.23 -7.60
C ASN A 22 5.09 -2.09 -8.34
N LYS A 23 4.62 -2.93 -9.25
CA LYS A 23 5.50 -3.88 -9.95
C LYS A 23 6.42 -3.23 -10.97
N ILE A 24 6.07 -2.04 -11.42
CA ILE A 24 6.90 -1.29 -12.37
C ILE A 24 7.89 -0.41 -11.63
N PHE A 25 7.42 0.25 -10.58
CA PHE A 25 8.24 1.17 -9.79
C PHE A 25 8.32 0.63 -8.37
N PHE A 26 9.12 -0.40 -8.19
CA PHE A 26 9.12 -1.15 -6.91
C PHE A 26 9.52 -0.33 -5.72
N SER A 27 10.09 0.86 -5.92
CA SER A 27 10.38 1.71 -4.77
C SER A 27 9.12 2.34 -4.19
N TRP A 28 8.00 2.27 -4.89
CA TRP A 28 6.76 2.87 -4.41
C TRP A 28 5.91 1.82 -3.71
N LYS A 29 5.62 2.06 -2.44
CA LYS A 29 4.88 1.12 -1.60
C LYS A 29 3.82 1.83 -0.80
N ILE A 30 2.76 1.11 -0.48
CA ILE A 30 1.70 1.59 0.39
C ILE A 30 1.51 0.58 1.50
N CYS A 31 1.39 1.07 2.72
CA CYS A 31 1.00 0.25 3.87
C CYS A 31 -0.43 0.59 4.23
N VAL A 32 -1.26 -0.43 4.30
CA VAL A 32 -2.65 -0.31 4.73
C VAL A 32 -2.82 -1.10 6.01
N ILE A 33 -3.42 -0.49 6.99
CA ILE A 33 -3.72 -1.16 8.24
C ILE A 33 -5.20 -1.51 8.25
N LYS A 34 -5.50 -2.76 8.52
CA LYS A 34 -6.87 -3.20 8.73
C LYS A 34 -7.07 -3.51 10.20
N LYS A 35 -8.07 -2.91 10.80
CA LYS A 35 -8.43 -3.17 12.17
C LYS A 35 -9.94 -2.99 12.32
N ASP A 36 -10.58 -3.96 12.96
CA ASP A 36 -12.03 -3.91 13.26
C ASP A 36 -12.83 -3.68 11.98
N PHE A 37 -12.45 -4.36 10.91
CA PHE A 37 -13.12 -4.31 9.61
C PHE A 37 -12.93 -3.00 8.86
N GLU A 38 -12.12 -2.08 9.39
CA GLU A 38 -11.85 -0.80 8.73
C GLU A 38 -10.47 -0.78 8.15
N LEU A 39 -10.34 -0.13 7.01
CA LEU A 39 -9.05 0.03 6.34
C LEU A 39 -8.57 1.46 6.48
N SER A 40 -7.32 1.61 6.88
CA SER A 40 -6.68 2.91 6.98
C SER A 40 -5.40 2.93 6.16
N LYS A 41 -5.28 3.88 5.26
CA LYS A 41 -4.01 4.10 4.60
C LYS A 41 -3.12 4.81 5.60
N LYS A 42 -2.06 4.17 5.98
CA LYS A 42 -1.23 4.72 7.02
C LYS A 42 0.01 5.40 6.48
N TYR A 43 0.71 4.74 5.58
CA TYR A 43 2.01 5.22 5.13
C TYR A 43 2.20 5.03 3.65
N PHE A 44 2.88 5.98 3.05
CA PHE A 44 3.35 5.87 1.67
C PHE A 44 4.87 5.92 1.71
N TYR A 45 5.51 5.08 0.92
CA TYR A 45 6.98 5.01 0.92
C TYR A 45 7.52 5.09 -0.48
N GLN A 46 8.69 5.70 -0.59
CA GLN A 46 9.55 5.54 -1.76
C GLN A 46 10.84 4.91 -1.24
N GLY A 47 11.05 3.65 -1.58
CA GLY A 47 12.14 2.90 -0.98
C GLY A 47 11.88 2.67 0.50
N ASN A 48 12.78 3.10 1.33
CA ASN A 48 12.63 3.03 2.77
C ASN A 48 12.22 4.35 3.40
N GLU A 49 11.95 5.34 2.56
CA GLU A 49 11.64 6.68 3.06
C GLU A 49 10.14 6.90 3.04
N GLU A 50 9.59 7.23 4.18
CA GLU A 50 8.18 7.59 4.28
C GLU A 50 7.95 8.94 3.63
N LEU A 51 6.89 9.04 2.83
CA LEU A 51 6.58 10.25 2.09
C LEU A 51 5.54 11.06 2.84
N ASP A 52 5.80 12.35 2.92
CA ASP A 52 4.87 13.32 3.48
C ASP A 52 4.47 14.23 2.34
N PHE A 53 3.27 14.03 1.82
CA PHE A 53 2.83 14.70 0.61
C PHE A 53 2.13 16.01 0.89
N GLU A 54 2.45 16.98 0.04
CA GLU A 54 1.64 18.17 -0.10
C GLU A 54 0.98 18.11 -1.47
N GLU A 55 -0.21 18.62 -1.57
CA GLU A 55 -1.00 18.53 -2.80
C GLU A 55 -0.30 19.11 -4.02
N THR A 56 0.54 20.11 -3.81
CA THR A 56 1.21 20.79 -4.91
C THR A 56 2.54 20.16 -5.28
N SER A 57 3.01 19.16 -4.54
CA SER A 57 4.32 18.59 -4.81
C SER A 57 4.28 17.70 -6.05
N GLU A 58 5.42 17.63 -6.74
CA GLU A 58 5.54 16.74 -7.88
C GLU A 58 5.42 15.28 -7.47
N LYS A 59 5.93 14.93 -6.29
CA LYS A 59 5.83 13.56 -5.79
C LYS A 59 4.38 13.17 -5.55
N TYR A 60 3.58 14.10 -5.05
CA TYR A 60 2.17 13.83 -4.85
C TYR A 60 1.46 13.55 -6.17
N ARG A 61 1.72 14.38 -7.18
CA ARG A 61 1.12 14.20 -8.51
C ARG A 61 1.53 12.88 -9.12
N PHE A 62 2.80 12.55 -9.00
CA PHE A 62 3.31 11.29 -9.51
C PHE A 62 2.64 10.13 -8.79
N PHE A 63 2.54 10.22 -7.48
CA PHE A 63 1.90 9.17 -6.70
C PHE A 63 0.43 9.00 -7.09
N CYS A 64 -0.29 10.09 -7.32
CA CYS A 64 -1.68 10.00 -7.75
C CYS A 64 -1.81 9.26 -9.08
N ALA A 65 -0.89 9.51 -10.01
CA ALA A 65 -0.86 8.78 -11.27
C ALA A 65 -0.59 7.30 -11.04
N MET A 66 0.33 6.99 -10.12
CA MET A 66 0.65 5.61 -9.78
C MET A 66 -0.55 4.88 -9.18
N MET A 67 -1.37 5.58 -8.42
CA MET A 67 -2.56 4.98 -7.81
C MET A 67 -3.56 4.48 -8.86
N GLN A 68 -3.49 5.00 -10.06
CA GLN A 68 -4.38 4.57 -11.14
C GLN A 68 -3.80 3.41 -11.94
N SER A 69 -2.58 3.01 -11.63
CA SER A 69 -1.91 1.93 -12.33
C SER A 69 -2.52 0.58 -11.99
N ASP A 70 -2.47 -0.35 -12.94
CA ASP A 70 -2.85 -1.74 -12.71
C ASP A 70 -1.70 -2.58 -12.17
N ASP A 71 -0.56 -1.98 -11.93
CA ASP A 71 0.68 -2.71 -11.67
C ASP A 71 0.98 -2.87 -10.19
N TRP A 72 -0.02 -2.78 -9.36
CA TRP A 72 0.14 -2.99 -7.93
C TRP A 72 -0.06 -4.45 -7.57
N GLU A 73 0.65 -4.87 -6.53
CA GLU A 73 0.46 -6.22 -6.02
C GLU A 73 0.74 -6.23 -4.52
N MET A 74 0.05 -7.09 -3.81
CA MET A 74 0.25 -7.21 -2.38
C MET A 74 1.50 -8.01 -2.11
N LEU A 75 2.37 -7.46 -1.26
CA LEU A 75 3.52 -8.21 -0.80
C LEU A 75 3.07 -9.30 0.15
N GLN A 76 3.75 -10.41 0.11
CA GLN A 76 3.46 -11.49 1.03
C GLN A 76 3.80 -11.03 2.44
N SER A 77 2.85 -11.19 3.33
CA SER A 77 3.07 -10.79 4.71
C SER A 77 4.07 -11.71 5.37
N LYS A 78 4.96 -11.12 6.14
CA LYS A 78 5.91 -11.88 6.94
C LYS A 78 5.50 -11.92 8.39
N ASN A 79 4.33 -11.48 8.64
CA ASN A 79 3.88 -11.38 9.99
C ASN A 79 3.60 -12.68 10.59
N LYS A 80 3.64 -13.29 10.27
CA LYS A 80 3.02 -14.24 11.05
C LYS A 80 3.80 -14.99 11.85
N LYS A 81 3.66 -14.18 11.70
CA LYS A 81 4.25 -14.55 12.35
C LYS A 81 4.54 -15.35 12.82
N SER A 82 4.39 -15.48 12.66
CA SER A 82 4.79 -16.01 13.08
C SER A 82 5.24 -16.64 13.45
N GLU A 83 5.23 -16.64 13.44
CA GLU A 83 5.78 -17.11 13.93
C GLU A 83 6.11 -17.70 14.42
N LYS A 84 5.98 -18.01 14.44
CA LYS A 84 6.44 -18.45 15.07
C LYS A 84 6.67 -18.47 15.45
#